data_f8471bd6b181033732325b86631c5028
#
_entry.id   f8471bd6b181033732325b86631c5028
#
_cell.length_a   1.000
_cell.length_b   1.000
_cell.length_c   1.000
_cell.angle_alpha   90.00
_cell.angle_beta   90.00
_cell.angle_gamma   90.00
#
_symmetry.space_group_name_H-M   'P 1'
#
loop_
_entity.id
_entity.type
_entity.pdbx_description
1 polymer ?
#
loop_
_entity_poly.entity_id
_entity_poly.type
_entity_poly.pdbx_seq_one_letter_code
_entity_poly.pdbx_strand_id
1 'polypeptide(L)'
;MNPNGPYPGRQLFIGMTLNSSPAVAYLVTGRSPASRERKASPLDNGIIIGPIGNQPYDPLRHYTGVKYDNASGIIAVSNGIQTEAIFETYKLLFNTGSLPAIDFMEELLDGARAEPDSLHTPRIAGIATNGMNNQPVFILGLKRQEMPAKAFQVEPAPGTLTGISTYKGNLENPEPNDPDNLSKIEFKGKTAIELAEHLFEISKAVYNGDDIRVCAIGGIRSEDKHTWQVAMRNR
;
A
#
# COMPACT_ATOMS: atom_id res chain seq x y z
N MET A 1 -13.73 -14.88 -14.49
CA MET A 1 -14.28 -14.48 -13.18
C MET A 1 -15.70 -13.95 -13.37
N ASN A 2 -16.59 -14.23 -12.46
CA ASN A 2 -17.94 -13.66 -12.47
C ASN A 2 -17.82 -12.12 -12.35
N PRO A 3 -18.45 -11.29 -13.21
CA PRO A 3 -18.47 -9.83 -13.06
C PRO A 3 -18.99 -9.37 -11.69
N ASN A 4 -19.70 -10.23 -10.99
CA ASN A 4 -20.14 -10.06 -9.61
C ASN A 4 -19.10 -10.52 -8.56
N GLY A 5 -17.89 -10.89 -8.98
CA GLY A 5 -16.82 -11.26 -8.05
C GLY A 5 -16.28 -10.05 -7.26
N PRO A 6 -15.65 -10.28 -6.11
CA PRO A 6 -15.14 -9.19 -5.27
C PRO A 6 -14.10 -8.35 -6.01
N TYR A 7 -14.19 -7.03 -5.84
CA TYR A 7 -13.24 -6.06 -6.39
C TYR A 7 -12.67 -5.19 -5.27
N PRO A 8 -11.51 -5.55 -4.73
CA PRO A 8 -10.89 -4.77 -3.67
C PRO A 8 -10.20 -3.48 -4.16
N GLY A 9 -10.04 -3.29 -5.47
CA GLY A 9 -9.31 -2.14 -6.01
C GLY A 9 -7.82 -2.20 -5.68
N ARG A 10 -7.26 -1.11 -5.17
CA ARG A 10 -5.91 -1.09 -4.62
C ARG A 10 -5.89 -1.75 -3.25
N GLN A 11 -4.85 -2.53 -2.98
CA GLN A 11 -4.70 -3.26 -1.73
C GLN A 11 -3.31 -3.02 -1.16
N LEU A 12 -3.23 -2.84 0.14
CA LEU A 12 -2.01 -2.64 0.88
C LEU A 12 -1.96 -3.61 2.05
N PHE A 13 -0.84 -4.28 2.24
CA PHE A 13 -0.61 -5.24 3.32
C PHE A 13 0.68 -4.91 4.05
N ILE A 14 0.67 -5.05 5.37
CA ILE A 14 1.84 -4.88 6.23
C ILE A 14 1.90 -5.98 7.29
N GLY A 15 3.07 -6.36 7.72
CA GLY A 15 3.26 -7.40 8.72
C GLY A 15 4.67 -7.97 8.72
N MET A 16 4.79 -9.27 8.92
CA MET A 16 6.09 -9.95 9.03
C MET A 16 6.17 -11.18 8.13
N THR A 17 7.37 -11.45 7.63
CA THR A 17 7.73 -12.76 7.05
C THR A 17 7.76 -13.84 8.13
N LEU A 18 7.88 -15.11 7.74
CA LEU A 18 8.06 -16.22 8.69
C LEU A 18 9.29 -16.04 9.61
N ASN A 19 10.34 -15.37 9.13
CA ASN A 19 11.56 -15.07 9.87
C ASN A 19 11.44 -13.76 10.68
N SER A 20 10.23 -13.23 10.86
CA SER A 20 9.97 -11.99 11.60
C SER A 20 10.60 -10.73 11.01
N SER A 21 10.98 -10.73 9.73
CA SER A 21 11.38 -9.52 9.02
C SER A 21 10.16 -8.68 8.67
N PRO A 22 10.17 -7.36 8.94
CA PRO A 22 9.11 -6.45 8.52
C PRO A 22 8.89 -6.51 7.01
N ALA A 23 7.62 -6.56 6.60
CA ALA A 23 7.23 -6.70 5.22
C ALA A 23 6.04 -5.80 4.88
N VAL A 24 6.04 -5.27 3.66
CA VAL A 24 4.94 -4.51 3.08
C VAL A 24 4.66 -5.01 1.67
N ALA A 25 3.39 -4.99 1.26
CA ALA A 25 3.01 -5.35 -0.10
C ALA A 25 1.92 -4.40 -0.60
N TYR A 26 1.99 -4.01 -1.87
CA TYR A 26 1.04 -3.10 -2.47
C TYR A 26 0.63 -3.56 -3.87
N LEU A 27 -0.68 -3.66 -4.10
CA LEU A 27 -1.28 -4.03 -5.37
C LEU A 27 -2.02 -2.86 -5.99
N VAL A 28 -1.76 -2.61 -7.26
CA VAL A 28 -2.50 -1.66 -8.09
C VAL A 28 -3.30 -2.40 -9.14
N THR A 29 -4.60 -2.11 -9.18
CA THR A 29 -5.50 -2.59 -10.23
C THR A 29 -6.13 -1.40 -10.97
N GLY A 30 -6.65 -1.63 -12.18
CA GLY A 30 -7.33 -0.62 -12.97
C GLY A 30 -8.53 -1.19 -13.73
N ARG A 31 -9.74 -0.73 -13.43
CA ARG A 31 -10.97 -1.14 -14.12
C ARG A 31 -11.01 -0.67 -15.58
N SER A 32 -10.75 0.61 -15.80
CA SER A 32 -10.76 1.20 -17.14
C SER A 32 -9.43 0.94 -17.88
N PRO A 33 -9.41 0.91 -19.20
CA PRO A 33 -8.19 0.88 -19.98
C PRO A 33 -7.20 1.97 -19.54
N ALA A 34 -7.64 3.23 -19.44
CA ALA A 34 -6.81 4.34 -19.02
C ALA A 34 -6.19 4.17 -17.63
N SER A 35 -6.88 3.52 -16.69
CA SER A 35 -6.31 3.23 -15.37
C SER A 35 -5.32 2.06 -15.37
N ARG A 36 -5.27 1.27 -16.46
CA ARG A 36 -4.28 0.21 -16.65
C ARG A 36 -3.02 0.65 -17.41
N GLU A 37 -3.03 1.84 -18.02
CA GLU A 37 -1.88 2.39 -18.77
C GLU A 37 -0.86 3.06 -17.86
N ARG A 38 -0.48 2.34 -16.81
CA ARG A 38 0.54 2.75 -15.83
C ARG A 38 1.34 1.55 -15.37
N LYS A 39 2.51 1.82 -14.80
CA LYS A 39 3.41 0.81 -14.27
C LYS A 39 4.13 1.29 -13.01
N ALA A 40 4.64 0.37 -12.23
CA ALA A 40 5.60 0.66 -11.19
C ALA A 40 6.99 0.88 -11.81
N SER A 41 7.69 1.89 -11.36
CA SER A 41 9.08 2.19 -11.76
C SER A 41 9.90 2.62 -10.54
N PRO A 42 11.20 2.30 -10.51
CA PRO A 42 12.05 2.69 -9.39
C PRO A 42 12.21 4.22 -9.33
N LEU A 43 12.30 4.72 -8.11
CA LEU A 43 12.66 6.09 -7.75
C LEU A 43 13.74 6.00 -6.67
N ASP A 44 14.53 7.06 -6.47
CA ASP A 44 15.45 7.11 -5.34
C ASP A 44 14.69 6.91 -4.03
N ASN A 45 15.03 5.84 -3.31
CA ASN A 45 14.35 5.45 -2.07
C ASN A 45 12.82 5.30 -2.20
N GLY A 46 12.33 4.79 -3.34
CA GLY A 46 10.90 4.61 -3.54
C GLY A 46 10.51 3.92 -4.84
N ILE A 47 9.21 3.85 -5.04
CA ILE A 47 8.58 3.37 -6.27
C ILE A 47 7.48 4.36 -6.68
N ILE A 48 7.54 4.81 -7.91
CA ILE A 48 6.48 5.61 -8.53
C ILE A 48 5.53 4.72 -9.34
N ILE A 49 4.23 4.95 -9.20
CA ILE A 49 3.24 4.48 -10.14
C ILE A 49 3.11 5.56 -11.21
N GLY A 50 3.61 5.30 -12.39
CA GLY A 50 3.71 6.29 -13.48
C GLY A 50 3.08 5.81 -14.77
N PRO A 51 3.00 6.70 -15.78
CA PRO A 51 2.44 6.37 -17.08
C PRO A 51 3.31 5.37 -17.85
N ILE A 52 2.70 4.64 -18.78
CA ILE A 52 3.41 3.85 -19.79
C ILE A 52 3.63 4.74 -21.03
N GLY A 53 4.87 4.83 -21.50
CA GLY A 53 5.22 5.66 -22.67
C GLY A 53 5.05 7.16 -22.43
N ASN A 54 4.55 7.89 -23.43
CA ASN A 54 4.41 9.34 -23.41
C ASN A 54 3.03 9.84 -22.95
N GLN A 55 2.34 9.06 -22.12
CA GLN A 55 1.05 9.49 -21.56
C GLN A 55 1.25 10.72 -20.65
N PRO A 56 0.33 11.70 -20.68
CA PRO A 56 0.42 12.86 -19.80
C PRO A 56 0.31 12.45 -18.34
N TYR A 57 1.00 13.19 -17.48
CA TYR A 57 0.91 12.99 -16.04
C TYR A 57 -0.51 13.30 -15.54
N ASP A 58 -1.04 12.38 -14.72
CA ASP A 58 -2.34 12.52 -14.08
C ASP A 58 -2.18 12.21 -12.57
N PRO A 59 -2.31 13.19 -11.68
CA PRO A 59 -2.07 13.02 -10.24
C PRO A 59 -3.01 12.02 -9.54
N LEU A 60 -4.14 11.67 -10.14
CA LEU A 60 -5.04 10.64 -9.62
C LEU A 60 -4.55 9.21 -9.93
N ARG A 61 -3.72 9.08 -10.94
CA ARG A 61 -3.21 7.79 -11.43
C ARG A 61 -1.71 7.64 -11.25
N HIS A 62 -0.97 8.75 -11.17
CA HIS A 62 0.48 8.77 -11.11
C HIS A 62 0.94 9.42 -9.80
N TYR A 63 1.63 8.66 -8.97
CA TYR A 63 2.01 9.09 -7.63
C TYR A 63 3.14 8.21 -7.08
N THR A 64 3.85 8.68 -6.08
CA THR A 64 4.77 7.85 -5.30
C THR A 64 3.96 6.83 -4.51
N GLY A 65 4.04 5.56 -4.89
CA GLY A 65 3.30 4.48 -4.23
C GLY A 65 4.01 3.95 -2.98
N VAL A 66 5.34 3.97 -3.00
CA VAL A 66 6.20 3.52 -1.90
C VAL A 66 7.35 4.51 -1.72
N LYS A 67 7.66 4.84 -0.47
CA LYS A 67 8.86 5.60 -0.09
C LYS A 67 9.49 4.99 1.15
N TYR A 68 10.81 4.87 1.17
CA TYR A 68 11.52 4.26 2.30
C TYR A 68 12.84 4.96 2.61
N ASP A 69 13.34 4.76 3.82
CA ASP A 69 14.64 5.23 4.27
C ASP A 69 15.34 4.13 5.06
N ASN A 70 16.51 3.74 4.60
CA ASN A 70 17.26 2.65 5.21
C ASN A 70 17.90 3.06 6.55
N ALA A 71 18.24 4.34 6.74
CA ALA A 71 18.85 4.81 7.96
C ALA A 71 17.87 4.79 9.14
N SER A 72 16.62 5.20 8.92
CA SER A 72 15.55 5.15 9.92
C SER A 72 14.79 3.82 9.95
N GLY A 73 14.93 3.00 8.89
CA GLY A 73 14.18 1.77 8.72
C GLY A 73 12.70 1.95 8.44
N ILE A 74 12.30 3.14 7.98
CA ILE A 74 10.90 3.48 7.69
C ILE A 74 10.57 3.12 6.24
N ILE A 75 9.35 2.62 6.03
CA ILE A 75 8.72 2.50 4.71
C ILE A 75 7.27 2.93 4.79
N ALA A 76 6.87 3.84 3.91
CA ALA A 76 5.50 4.28 3.74
C ALA A 76 4.94 3.82 2.40
N VAL A 77 3.68 3.41 2.39
CA VAL A 77 2.97 2.91 1.20
C VAL A 77 1.59 3.53 1.18
N SER A 78 1.16 4.06 0.03
CA SER A 78 -0.22 4.53 -0.13
C SER A 78 -0.68 4.54 -1.59
N ASN A 79 -1.97 4.80 -1.77
CA ASN A 79 -2.60 4.87 -3.09
C ASN A 79 -2.68 6.29 -3.68
N GLY A 80 -1.83 7.21 -3.27
CA GLY A 80 -1.89 8.57 -3.81
C GLY A 80 -0.86 9.54 -3.26
N ILE A 81 -1.14 10.83 -3.39
CA ILE A 81 -0.23 11.95 -3.09
C ILE A 81 0.20 12.03 -1.63
N GLN A 82 -0.52 11.38 -0.72
CA GLN A 82 -0.25 11.41 0.72
C GLN A 82 0.99 10.60 1.13
N THR A 83 1.56 9.77 0.26
CA THR A 83 2.74 8.94 0.57
C THR A 83 3.91 9.78 1.09
N GLU A 84 4.20 10.90 0.44
CA GLU A 84 5.30 11.79 0.82
C GLU A 84 5.07 12.41 2.20
N ALA A 85 3.88 12.95 2.44
CA ALA A 85 3.55 13.58 3.72
C ALA A 85 3.62 12.58 4.88
N ILE A 86 3.09 11.38 4.68
CA ILE A 86 3.15 10.30 5.68
C ILE A 86 4.60 9.93 5.96
N PHE A 87 5.39 9.68 4.91
CA PHE A 87 6.78 9.30 5.06
C PHE A 87 7.59 10.36 5.83
N GLU A 88 7.52 11.63 5.43
CA GLU A 88 8.29 12.72 6.05
C GLU A 88 7.86 12.96 7.51
N THR A 89 6.57 12.85 7.82
CA THR A 89 6.07 12.98 9.18
C THR A 89 6.64 11.90 10.10
N TYR A 90 6.54 10.63 9.70
CA TYR A 90 7.06 9.54 10.53
C TYR A 90 8.59 9.54 10.60
N LYS A 91 9.28 9.99 9.56
CA LYS A 91 10.73 10.21 9.59
C LYS A 91 11.12 11.33 10.58
N LEU A 92 10.33 12.40 10.63
CA LEU A 92 10.54 13.47 11.62
C LEU A 92 10.33 12.95 13.05
N LEU A 93 9.27 12.18 13.29
CA LEU A 93 9.03 11.56 14.60
C LEU A 93 10.19 10.67 15.02
N PHE A 94 10.69 9.82 14.12
CA PHE A 94 11.87 9.00 14.38
C PHE A 94 13.09 9.85 14.74
N ASN A 95 13.39 10.89 13.96
CA ASN A 95 14.55 11.76 14.17
C ASN A 95 14.48 12.57 15.48
N THR A 96 13.27 12.86 15.96
CA THR A 96 13.05 13.57 17.24
C THR A 96 12.90 12.62 18.43
N GLY A 97 12.99 11.30 18.21
CA GLY A 97 12.79 10.30 19.26
C GLY A 97 11.33 10.18 19.73
N SER A 98 10.40 10.71 18.96
CA SER A 98 8.96 10.63 19.26
C SER A 98 8.41 9.27 18.83
N LEU A 99 7.42 8.76 19.58
CA LEU A 99 6.77 7.50 19.22
C LEU A 99 5.85 7.67 18.00
N PRO A 100 5.82 6.67 17.11
CA PRO A 100 4.84 6.66 16.02
C PRO A 100 3.43 6.48 16.61
N ALA A 101 2.53 7.44 16.34
CA ALA A 101 1.16 7.42 16.81
C ALA A 101 0.18 7.32 15.64
N ILE A 102 -0.94 6.67 15.88
CA ILE A 102 -2.02 6.50 14.88
C ILE A 102 -2.66 7.84 14.50
N ASP A 103 -2.75 8.77 15.44
CA ASP A 103 -3.37 10.09 15.27
C ASP A 103 -2.74 10.86 14.11
N PHE A 104 -1.41 10.78 13.93
CA PHE A 104 -0.74 11.41 12.79
C PHE A 104 -1.18 10.80 11.44
N MET A 105 -1.43 9.48 11.39
CA MET A 105 -1.95 8.86 10.18
C MET A 105 -3.36 9.36 9.86
N GLU A 106 -4.20 9.49 10.88
CA GLU A 106 -5.57 9.99 10.74
C GLU A 106 -5.58 11.44 10.26
N GLU A 107 -4.80 12.33 10.88
CA GLU A 107 -4.69 13.74 10.48
C GLU A 107 -4.19 13.91 9.04
N LEU A 108 -3.16 13.15 8.64
CA LEU A 108 -2.60 13.20 7.29
C LEU A 108 -3.59 12.70 6.23
N LEU A 109 -4.33 11.64 6.54
CA LEU A 109 -5.36 11.11 5.66
C LEU A 109 -6.57 12.03 5.58
N ASP A 110 -7.00 12.66 6.68
CA ASP A 110 -8.06 13.66 6.66
C ASP A 110 -7.67 14.88 5.83
N GLY A 111 -6.44 15.35 5.95
CA GLY A 111 -5.89 16.42 5.10
C GLY A 111 -5.86 16.05 3.61
N ALA A 112 -5.54 14.81 3.28
CA ALA A 112 -5.50 14.32 1.90
C ALA A 112 -6.88 14.15 1.27
N ARG A 113 -7.92 13.95 2.08
CA ARG A 113 -9.31 13.65 1.66
C ARG A 113 -9.40 12.42 0.76
N ALA A 114 -10.61 11.95 0.42
CA ALA A 114 -10.81 10.94 -0.61
C ALA A 114 -10.36 11.46 -2.00
N GLU A 115 -10.11 10.58 -2.96
CA GLU A 115 -9.76 11.01 -4.32
C GLU A 115 -10.91 11.80 -4.93
N PRO A 116 -10.65 12.92 -5.62
CA PRO A 116 -11.67 13.71 -6.28
C PRO A 116 -12.07 13.09 -7.64
N ASP A 117 -12.26 11.80 -7.67
CA ASP A 117 -12.80 11.06 -8.79
C ASP A 117 -14.31 10.79 -8.59
N SER A 118 -14.99 10.26 -9.61
CA SER A 118 -16.43 10.01 -9.57
C SER A 118 -16.86 8.96 -8.54
N LEU A 119 -15.93 8.16 -8.04
CA LEU A 119 -16.16 7.12 -7.02
C LEU A 119 -15.77 7.59 -5.63
N HIS A 120 -15.19 8.79 -5.52
CA HIS A 120 -14.60 9.26 -4.27
C HIS A 120 -13.70 8.19 -3.64
N THR A 121 -12.80 7.65 -4.47
CA THR A 121 -11.95 6.52 -4.10
C THR A 121 -11.29 6.75 -2.75
N PRO A 122 -11.45 5.84 -1.79
CA PRO A 122 -10.82 5.97 -0.48
C PRO A 122 -9.29 6.07 -0.57
N ARG A 123 -8.70 6.89 0.29
CA ARG A 123 -7.26 6.85 0.53
C ARG A 123 -6.96 5.72 1.49
N ILE A 124 -6.00 4.89 1.11
CA ILE A 124 -5.40 3.89 2.00
C ILE A 124 -3.92 4.17 2.16
N ALA A 125 -3.43 3.95 3.34
CA ALA A 125 -2.02 4.13 3.66
C ALA A 125 -1.54 3.10 4.68
N GLY A 126 -0.26 2.83 4.65
CA GLY A 126 0.41 2.00 5.63
C GLY A 126 1.83 2.47 5.87
N ILE A 127 2.30 2.29 7.08
CA ILE A 127 3.68 2.55 7.47
C ILE A 127 4.22 1.40 8.30
N ALA A 128 5.45 1.01 8.00
CA ALA A 128 6.26 0.20 8.90
C ALA A 128 7.45 1.04 9.36
N THR A 129 7.63 1.11 10.66
CA THR A 129 8.66 1.92 11.33
C THR A 129 9.15 1.22 12.59
N ASN A 130 10.09 1.83 13.30
CA ASN A 130 10.55 1.33 14.58
C ASN A 130 9.90 2.11 15.73
N GLY A 131 9.41 1.37 16.71
CA GLY A 131 9.01 1.90 18.00
C GLY A 131 10.14 1.87 19.03
N MET A 132 9.76 1.88 20.31
CA MET A 132 10.73 1.70 21.40
C MET A 132 11.48 0.36 21.26
N ASN A 133 12.76 0.36 21.63
CA ASN A 133 13.62 -0.83 21.58
C ASN A 133 13.73 -1.48 20.18
N ASN A 134 13.59 -0.69 19.11
CA ASN A 134 13.62 -1.16 17.72
C ASN A 134 12.56 -2.22 17.38
N GLN A 135 11.50 -2.33 18.16
CA GLN A 135 10.40 -3.21 17.81
C GLN A 135 9.64 -2.62 16.59
N PRO A 136 9.31 -3.43 15.58
CA PRO A 136 8.58 -2.94 14.44
C PRO A 136 7.17 -2.52 14.82
N VAL A 137 6.76 -1.36 14.33
CA VAL A 137 5.41 -0.81 14.45
C VAL A 137 4.79 -0.73 13.07
N PHE A 138 3.58 -1.23 12.95
CA PHE A 138 2.81 -1.25 11.72
C PHE A 138 1.51 -0.49 11.93
N ILE A 139 1.26 0.53 11.09
CA ILE A 139 0.03 1.31 11.13
C ILE A 139 -0.62 1.27 9.75
N LEU A 140 -1.90 0.93 9.70
CA LEU A 140 -2.76 1.07 8.53
C LEU A 140 -3.75 2.19 8.75
N GLY A 141 -4.14 2.87 7.67
CA GLY A 141 -5.16 3.89 7.72
C GLY A 141 -6.01 3.93 6.45
N LEU A 142 -7.24 4.38 6.61
CA LEU A 142 -8.22 4.56 5.54
C LEU A 142 -9.01 5.86 5.74
N LYS A 143 -9.19 6.61 4.65
CA LYS A 143 -10.05 7.79 4.57
C LYS A 143 -11.11 7.59 3.50
N ARG A 144 -12.37 7.63 3.90
CA ARG A 144 -13.54 7.74 3.03
C ARG A 144 -14.01 9.19 2.96
N GLN A 145 -14.80 9.54 1.96
CA GLN A 145 -15.28 10.90 1.82
C GLN A 145 -16.19 11.33 2.98
N GLU A 146 -17.11 10.48 3.38
CA GLU A 146 -18.22 10.78 4.27
C GLU A 146 -17.91 10.66 5.76
N MET A 147 -16.70 10.24 6.14
CA MET A 147 -16.34 10.02 7.55
C MET A 147 -14.89 10.41 7.83
N PRO A 148 -14.53 10.74 9.07
CA PRO A 148 -13.15 10.95 9.47
C PRO A 148 -12.26 9.78 9.10
N ALA A 149 -10.98 10.03 8.87
CA ALA A 149 -10.00 8.98 8.70
C ALA A 149 -9.94 8.08 9.93
N LYS A 150 -9.65 6.82 9.71
CA LYS A 150 -9.36 5.87 10.79
C LYS A 150 -8.04 5.19 10.54
N ALA A 151 -7.23 5.10 11.58
CA ALA A 151 -5.99 4.35 11.57
C ALA A 151 -5.94 3.37 12.75
N PHE A 152 -5.14 2.34 12.61
CA PHE A 152 -4.97 1.31 13.62
C PHE A 152 -3.59 0.69 13.53
N GLN A 153 -3.06 0.34 14.68
CA GLN A 153 -1.84 -0.44 14.78
C GLN A 153 -2.17 -1.90 14.49
N VAL A 154 -1.35 -2.51 13.65
CA VAL A 154 -1.45 -3.94 13.32
C VAL A 154 -0.51 -4.72 14.24
N GLU A 155 -1.05 -5.69 14.95
CA GLU A 155 -0.25 -6.63 15.71
C GLU A 155 0.49 -7.58 14.76
N PRO A 156 1.83 -7.62 14.81
CA PRO A 156 2.60 -8.45 13.91
C PRO A 156 2.47 -9.94 14.26
N ALA A 157 2.31 -10.76 13.22
CA ALA A 157 2.35 -12.21 13.34
C ALA A 157 3.28 -12.79 12.27
N PRO A 158 4.22 -13.68 12.63
CA PRO A 158 5.14 -14.27 11.66
C PRO A 158 4.40 -14.96 10.52
N GLY A 159 4.82 -14.70 9.27
CA GLY A 159 4.24 -15.25 8.07
C GLY A 159 2.88 -14.68 7.66
N THR A 160 2.43 -13.62 8.34
CA THR A 160 1.12 -13.02 8.06
C THR A 160 1.24 -11.52 7.81
N LEU A 161 0.61 -11.05 6.73
CA LEU A 161 0.43 -9.63 6.49
C LEU A 161 -1.06 -9.29 6.57
N THR A 162 -1.37 -8.25 7.34
CA THR A 162 -2.72 -7.68 7.46
C THR A 162 -2.85 -6.54 6.47
N GLY A 163 -3.98 -6.46 5.80
CA GLY A 163 -4.18 -5.51 4.71
C GLY A 163 -5.51 -4.80 4.71
N ILE A 164 -5.53 -3.72 3.96
CA ILE A 164 -6.68 -2.88 3.70
C ILE A 164 -6.82 -2.66 2.20
N SER A 165 -8.05 -2.51 1.72
CA SER A 165 -8.37 -2.25 0.32
C SER A 165 -9.18 -0.97 0.14
N THR A 166 -9.16 -0.41 -1.07
CA THR A 166 -9.96 0.78 -1.38
C THR A 166 -11.45 0.46 -1.47
N TYR A 167 -11.79 -0.75 -1.91
CA TYR A 167 -13.18 -1.14 -2.14
C TYR A 167 -13.53 -2.48 -1.49
N LYS A 168 -14.81 -2.63 -1.22
CA LYS A 168 -15.59 -3.86 -1.07
C LYS A 168 -16.58 -3.93 -2.24
N GLY A 169 -17.41 -4.97 -2.31
CA GLY A 169 -18.36 -5.10 -3.41
C GLY A 169 -17.75 -5.70 -4.66
N ASN A 170 -18.30 -5.40 -5.82
CA ASN A 170 -17.93 -6.03 -7.09
C ASN A 170 -17.34 -5.04 -8.12
N LEU A 171 -16.94 -5.58 -9.26
CA LEU A 171 -16.31 -4.81 -10.34
C LEU A 171 -17.22 -3.77 -10.99
N GLU A 172 -18.52 -3.99 -11.01
CA GLU A 172 -19.49 -3.05 -11.62
C GLU A 172 -19.84 -1.91 -10.64
N ASN A 173 -20.05 -2.26 -9.37
CA ASN A 173 -20.39 -1.33 -8.31
C ASN A 173 -19.38 -1.43 -7.15
N PRO A 174 -18.18 -0.86 -7.29
CA PRO A 174 -17.22 -0.83 -6.21
C PRO A 174 -17.72 0.12 -5.12
N GLU A 175 -17.93 -0.42 -3.94
CA GLU A 175 -18.29 0.36 -2.76
C GLU A 175 -17.04 0.71 -1.96
N PRO A 176 -16.92 1.90 -1.35
CA PRO A 176 -15.84 2.22 -0.44
C PRO A 176 -15.69 1.18 0.68
N ASN A 177 -14.47 0.72 0.92
CA ASN A 177 -14.22 -0.26 1.97
C ASN A 177 -14.43 0.35 3.36
N ASP A 178 -14.75 -0.48 4.33
CA ASP A 178 -14.87 -0.07 5.73
C ASP A 178 -13.51 -0.19 6.44
N PRO A 179 -13.20 0.72 7.38
CA PRO A 179 -11.93 0.67 8.12
C PRO A 179 -11.72 -0.65 8.86
N ASP A 180 -12.80 -1.23 9.39
CA ASP A 180 -12.73 -2.48 10.17
C ASP A 180 -12.70 -3.75 9.28
N ASN A 181 -12.87 -3.59 7.96
CA ASN A 181 -12.82 -4.70 7.01
C ASN A 181 -11.39 -4.99 6.55
N LEU A 182 -10.61 -5.56 7.46
CA LEU A 182 -9.24 -5.97 7.19
C LEU A 182 -9.18 -7.37 6.59
N SER A 183 -8.22 -7.56 5.71
CA SER A 183 -7.89 -8.86 5.14
C SER A 183 -6.53 -9.35 5.63
N LYS A 184 -6.28 -10.64 5.50
CA LYS A 184 -4.98 -11.24 5.82
C LYS A 184 -4.52 -12.10 4.66
N ILE A 185 -3.22 -12.06 4.38
CA ILE A 185 -2.56 -12.98 3.49
C ILE A 185 -1.44 -13.72 4.22
N GLU A 186 -1.27 -15.00 3.92
CA GLU A 186 -0.10 -15.76 4.35
C GLU A 186 1.01 -15.58 3.34
N PHE A 187 2.23 -15.39 3.84
CA PHE A 187 3.42 -15.31 3.01
C PHE A 187 4.54 -16.18 3.58
N LYS A 188 4.99 -17.15 2.78
CA LYS A 188 6.03 -18.12 3.16
C LYS A 188 7.38 -17.87 2.49
N GLY A 189 7.45 -16.90 1.60
CA GLY A 189 8.70 -16.48 0.94
C GLY A 189 9.60 -15.65 1.84
N LYS A 190 10.78 -15.30 1.31
CA LYS A 190 11.83 -14.61 2.06
C LYS A 190 12.30 -13.32 1.41
N THR A 191 11.95 -13.08 0.15
CA THR A 191 12.45 -11.96 -0.63
C THR A 191 11.34 -11.03 -1.08
N ALA A 192 11.68 -9.77 -1.33
CA ALA A 192 10.74 -8.76 -1.81
C ALA A 192 10.15 -9.12 -3.17
N ILE A 193 10.94 -9.78 -4.04
CA ILE A 193 10.43 -10.23 -5.35
C ILE A 193 9.42 -11.37 -5.20
N GLU A 194 9.67 -12.34 -4.33
CA GLU A 194 8.70 -13.40 -4.04
C GLU A 194 7.41 -12.82 -3.46
N LEU A 195 7.49 -11.77 -2.63
CA LEU A 195 6.30 -11.11 -2.09
C LEU A 195 5.52 -10.37 -3.18
N ALA A 196 6.18 -9.65 -4.07
CA ALA A 196 5.55 -8.98 -5.21
C ALA A 196 4.87 -9.99 -6.16
N GLU A 197 5.55 -11.08 -6.50
CA GLU A 197 5.01 -12.16 -7.34
C GLU A 197 3.82 -12.85 -6.65
N HIS A 198 3.95 -13.20 -5.38
CA HIS A 198 2.88 -13.82 -4.60
C HIS A 198 1.61 -12.95 -4.60
N LEU A 199 1.74 -11.66 -4.28
CA LEU A 199 0.61 -10.73 -4.27
C LEU A 199 0.00 -10.59 -5.68
N PHE A 200 0.84 -10.51 -6.72
CA PHE A 200 0.38 -10.42 -8.10
C PHE A 200 -0.41 -11.66 -8.52
N GLU A 201 0.02 -12.86 -8.14
CA GLU A 201 -0.66 -14.11 -8.51
C GLU A 201 -1.98 -14.32 -7.76
N ILE A 202 -2.02 -14.11 -6.44
CA ILE A 202 -3.25 -14.29 -5.66
C ILE A 202 -4.33 -13.26 -6.02
N SER A 203 -3.97 -12.11 -6.59
CA SER A 203 -4.87 -11.03 -6.98
C SER A 203 -5.39 -11.13 -8.41
N LYS A 204 -5.17 -12.25 -9.10
CA LYS A 204 -5.59 -12.43 -10.49
C LYS A 204 -7.08 -12.17 -10.67
N ALA A 205 -7.41 -11.18 -11.47
CA ALA A 205 -8.79 -10.77 -11.76
C ALA A 205 -8.93 -10.34 -13.22
N VAL A 206 -10.05 -10.72 -13.84
CA VAL A 206 -10.36 -10.41 -15.24
C VAL A 206 -11.69 -9.66 -15.28
N TYR A 207 -11.73 -8.54 -16.00
CA TYR A 207 -12.93 -7.76 -16.25
C TYR A 207 -13.06 -7.45 -17.75
N ASN A 208 -14.20 -7.78 -18.34
CA ASN A 208 -14.46 -7.65 -19.78
C ASN A 208 -13.37 -8.31 -20.66
N GLY A 209 -12.84 -9.46 -20.24
CA GLY A 209 -11.79 -10.19 -20.94
C GLY A 209 -10.37 -9.71 -20.65
N ASP A 210 -10.18 -8.59 -19.98
CA ASP A 210 -8.88 -8.02 -19.64
C ASP A 210 -8.41 -8.36 -18.23
N ASP A 211 -7.14 -8.64 -18.06
CA ASP A 211 -6.49 -8.67 -16.75
C ASP A 211 -6.43 -7.25 -16.17
N ILE A 212 -7.05 -7.05 -15.02
CA ILE A 212 -7.14 -5.71 -14.41
C ILE A 212 -5.97 -5.37 -13.49
N ARG A 213 -5.04 -6.28 -13.26
CA ARG A 213 -3.82 -6.00 -12.52
C ARG A 213 -2.95 -5.01 -13.28
N VAL A 214 -2.33 -4.11 -12.56
CA VAL A 214 -1.36 -3.15 -13.09
C VAL A 214 0.05 -3.54 -12.64
N CYS A 215 0.25 -3.57 -11.34
CA CYS A 215 1.51 -3.98 -10.73
C CYS A 215 1.30 -4.41 -9.28
N ALA A 216 2.25 -5.20 -8.78
CA ALA A 216 2.43 -5.46 -7.36
C ALA A 216 3.84 -5.03 -6.93
N ILE A 217 3.96 -4.56 -5.70
CA ILE A 217 5.22 -4.15 -5.07
C ILE A 217 5.35 -4.94 -3.78
N GLY A 218 6.53 -5.49 -3.54
CA GLY A 218 6.91 -6.12 -2.28
C GLY A 218 8.10 -5.38 -1.67
N GLY A 219 8.07 -5.15 -0.36
CA GLY A 219 9.18 -4.62 0.41
C GLY A 219 9.44 -5.51 1.62
N ILE A 220 10.68 -5.91 1.83
CA ILE A 220 11.10 -6.68 3.02
C ILE A 220 12.35 -6.04 3.59
N ARG A 221 12.37 -5.83 4.89
CA ARG A 221 13.56 -5.35 5.61
C ARG A 221 14.50 -6.51 5.88
N SER A 222 15.74 -6.44 5.38
CA SER A 222 16.72 -7.50 5.59
C SER A 222 17.14 -7.59 7.06
N GLU A 223 17.33 -8.81 7.57
CA GLU A 223 17.72 -9.06 8.96
C GLU A 223 19.17 -8.61 9.22
N ASP A 224 20.07 -8.88 8.27
CA ASP A 224 21.52 -8.66 8.40
C ASP A 224 21.91 -7.18 8.20
N LYS A 225 21.28 -6.50 7.26
CA LYS A 225 21.62 -5.11 6.85
C LYS A 225 20.66 -4.07 7.39
N HIS A 226 19.52 -4.49 7.95
CA HIS A 226 18.44 -3.61 8.38
C HIS A 226 17.97 -2.64 7.30
N THR A 227 18.14 -3.00 6.02
CA THR A 227 17.79 -2.19 4.85
C THR A 227 16.54 -2.73 4.17
N TRP A 228 15.73 -1.84 3.63
CA TRP A 228 14.59 -2.22 2.81
C TRP A 228 15.07 -2.71 1.44
N GLN A 229 14.69 -3.92 1.10
CA GLN A 229 14.74 -4.44 -0.25
C GLN A 229 13.35 -4.31 -0.84
N VAL A 230 13.23 -3.60 -1.97
CA VAL A 230 11.95 -3.36 -2.62
C VAL A 230 12.00 -3.89 -4.05
N ALA A 231 10.99 -4.64 -4.42
CA ALA A 231 10.85 -5.22 -5.75
C ALA A 231 9.44 -4.98 -6.30
N MET A 232 9.30 -5.06 -7.61
CA MET A 232 8.03 -4.85 -8.29
C MET A 232 7.80 -5.89 -9.39
N ARG A 233 6.53 -6.23 -9.59
CA ARG A 233 6.01 -7.03 -10.69
C ARG A 233 5.01 -6.19 -11.47
N ASN A 234 5.31 -5.87 -12.70
CA ASN A 234 4.36 -5.24 -13.63
C ASN A 234 3.62 -6.32 -14.44
N ARG A 235 2.43 -5.97 -14.92
CA ARG A 235 1.66 -6.79 -15.85
C ARG A 235 2.43 -7.02 -17.13
#